data_bf28d976deccf5c90a3088bb672d6259
#
_entry.id   bf28d976deccf5c90a3088bb672d6259
#
_cell.length_a   1.000
_cell.length_b   1.000
_cell.length_c   1.000
_cell.angle_alpha   90.00
_cell.angle_beta   90.00
_cell.angle_gamma   90.00
#
_symmetry.space_group_name_H-M   'P 1'
#
loop_
_entity.id
_entity.type
_entity.pdbx_description
1 polymer ?
#
loop_
_entity_poly.entity_id
_entity_poly.type
_entity_poly.pdbx_seq_one_letter_code
_entity_poly.pdbx_strand_id
1 'polypeptide(L)'
;MAKVLIVGAGAAGLMAAGAAVRQGHQVTVLEHMDKPGQKILVTGKGRCNVTNDCPAEEFLRHVRTNPRFLYSSLGAFPPAKTMELFEGLGVELKVERGRRVFPVSDKAEEIRQALLRYAQDAELVHDGAKKLLLEEVTPEPEAAPAAPENPRHPKKKKAGPALRCVGVRGTSGREYRADAVLVATGGVSYPTTGSTGDGYTFARQCGHTIVPIRPALVPLVCDNNFIPELQGLSLRNVEIRVTQGNKEVYTDFGEMLFTHYGVSGPVVLSASSHLTQPERGVYNLHIDLKPALAFDVLDRRVQRDFSALQNKDLINALGGLLPRKLIPVFVRRSGLEPGKKVNQISREERHALVRLMKDFAVHITDFRPVEEAIVTAGGVDVRQVSPKTMGSKLVENLYFAGEVLDVDGYTGGFNLQIAFSTGTLCGQNL
;
A
#
# COMPACT_ATOMS: atom_id res chain seq x y z
N MET A 1 -17.10 27.45 14.75
CA MET A 1 -15.96 27.73 13.85
C MET A 1 -14.70 27.54 14.66
N ALA A 2 -13.92 26.51 14.36
CA ALA A 2 -12.66 26.17 15.04
C ALA A 2 -11.47 26.49 14.15
N LYS A 3 -10.29 26.72 14.76
CA LYS A 3 -9.02 26.78 14.04
C LYS A 3 -8.42 25.39 13.94
N VAL A 4 -8.27 24.90 12.71
CA VAL A 4 -7.76 23.58 12.40
C VAL A 4 -6.38 23.69 11.78
N LEU A 5 -5.43 22.93 12.30
CA LEU A 5 -4.08 22.84 11.75
C LEU A 5 -3.84 21.42 11.24
N ILE A 6 -3.43 21.32 9.98
CA ILE A 6 -3.11 20.05 9.31
C ILE A 6 -1.62 20.01 8.98
N VAL A 7 -0.93 18.96 9.40
CA VAL A 7 0.48 18.74 9.12
C VAL A 7 0.61 17.74 7.96
N GLY A 8 1.06 18.23 6.82
CA GLY A 8 1.25 17.49 5.57
C GLY A 8 0.13 17.74 4.54
N ALA A 9 0.48 18.30 3.39
CA ALA A 9 -0.40 18.54 2.25
C ALA A 9 -0.38 17.35 1.25
N GLY A 10 -0.36 16.11 1.76
CA GLY A 10 -0.54 14.89 0.99
C GLY A 10 -2.01 14.58 0.69
N ALA A 11 -2.28 13.38 0.17
CA ALA A 11 -3.63 12.94 -0.18
C ALA A 11 -4.62 13.05 0.99
N ALA A 12 -4.25 12.55 2.18
CA ALA A 12 -5.10 12.61 3.37
C ALA A 12 -5.28 14.04 3.89
N GLY A 13 -4.19 14.85 3.94
CA GLY A 13 -4.25 16.21 4.45
C GLY A 13 -5.08 17.13 3.58
N LEU A 14 -4.94 17.07 2.25
CA LEU A 14 -5.74 17.88 1.32
C LEU A 14 -7.23 17.49 1.36
N MET A 15 -7.55 16.19 1.48
CA MET A 15 -8.94 15.75 1.64
C MET A 15 -9.52 16.24 2.97
N ALA A 16 -8.76 16.15 4.07
CA ALA A 16 -9.19 16.67 5.36
C ALA A 16 -9.39 18.20 5.33
N ALA A 17 -8.48 18.93 4.69
CA ALA A 17 -8.58 20.38 4.55
C ALA A 17 -9.86 20.79 3.83
N GLY A 18 -10.13 20.22 2.66
CA GLY A 18 -11.33 20.51 1.92
C GLY A 18 -12.62 20.10 2.65
N ALA A 19 -12.60 19.00 3.42
CA ALA A 19 -13.73 18.58 4.22
C ALA A 19 -13.96 19.54 5.41
N ALA A 20 -12.92 19.95 6.14
CA ALA A 20 -13.02 20.84 7.28
C ALA A 20 -13.45 22.26 6.91
N VAL A 21 -12.95 22.80 5.79
CA VAL A 21 -13.40 24.09 5.25
C VAL A 21 -14.91 24.09 4.99
N ARG A 22 -15.44 22.99 4.42
CA ARG A 22 -16.89 22.84 4.15
C ARG A 22 -17.74 22.73 5.41
N GLN A 23 -17.14 22.39 6.56
CA GLN A 23 -17.78 22.47 7.87
C GLN A 23 -17.72 23.89 8.49
N GLY A 24 -17.12 24.85 7.80
CA GLY A 24 -16.99 26.25 8.24
C GLY A 24 -15.82 26.49 9.18
N HIS A 25 -14.81 25.60 9.22
CA HIS A 25 -13.60 25.80 10.02
C HIS A 25 -12.58 26.67 9.31
N GLN A 26 -11.74 27.38 10.09
CA GLN A 26 -10.54 28.06 9.58
C GLN A 26 -9.39 27.04 9.53
N VAL A 27 -8.94 26.70 8.34
CA VAL A 27 -7.95 25.62 8.13
C VAL A 27 -6.62 26.18 7.64
N THR A 28 -5.54 25.81 8.35
CA THR A 28 -4.16 26.04 7.93
C THR A 28 -3.48 24.69 7.68
N VAL A 29 -2.83 24.52 6.55
CA VAL A 29 -2.07 23.31 6.18
C VAL A 29 -0.59 23.65 6.14
N LEU A 30 0.22 22.94 6.95
CA LEU A 30 1.68 23.05 6.90
C LEU A 30 2.24 22.02 5.94
N GLU A 31 3.08 22.47 5.02
CA GLU A 31 3.80 21.59 4.06
C GLU A 31 5.25 22.06 3.93
N HIS A 32 6.19 21.13 4.12
CA HIS A 32 7.62 21.43 4.04
C HIS A 32 8.19 21.29 2.63
N MET A 33 7.47 20.61 1.73
CA MET A 33 7.87 20.49 0.34
C MET A 33 7.39 21.69 -0.47
N ASP A 34 8.15 22.07 -1.51
CA ASP A 34 7.79 23.16 -2.42
C ASP A 34 6.46 22.90 -3.14
N LYS A 35 6.16 21.62 -3.38
CA LYS A 35 4.94 21.20 -4.10
C LYS A 35 4.10 20.30 -3.22
N PRO A 36 2.90 20.73 -2.80
CA PRO A 36 1.97 19.87 -2.07
C PRO A 36 1.51 18.70 -2.95
N GLY A 37 1.22 17.56 -2.32
CA GLY A 37 0.72 16.37 -3.01
C GLY A 37 1.76 15.65 -3.87
N GLN A 38 3.06 15.83 -3.63
CA GLN A 38 4.13 15.34 -4.51
C GLN A 38 4.12 13.81 -4.65
N LYS A 39 3.82 13.05 -3.59
CA LYS A 39 3.74 11.59 -3.67
C LYS A 39 2.64 11.10 -4.62
N ILE A 40 1.57 11.86 -4.83
CA ILE A 40 0.50 11.52 -5.78
C ILE A 40 1.06 11.39 -7.20
N LEU A 41 2.03 12.23 -7.57
CA LEU A 41 2.62 12.27 -8.91
C LEU A 41 3.37 10.99 -9.29
N VAL A 42 3.89 10.24 -8.32
CA VAL A 42 4.63 8.99 -8.56
C VAL A 42 3.71 7.76 -8.51
N THR A 43 2.48 7.90 -8.02
CA THR A 43 1.54 6.79 -7.94
C THR A 43 1.10 6.29 -9.32
N GLY A 44 0.84 4.99 -9.44
CA GLY A 44 0.40 4.39 -10.70
C GLY A 44 1.38 4.62 -11.86
N LYS A 45 2.68 4.79 -11.60
CA LYS A 45 3.73 5.12 -12.59
C LYS A 45 3.47 6.48 -13.28
N GLY A 46 3.06 7.48 -12.52
CA GLY A 46 2.75 8.83 -13.01
C GLY A 46 1.32 9.01 -13.54
N ARG A 47 0.50 7.94 -13.51
CA ARG A 47 -0.90 7.96 -13.98
C ARG A 47 -1.89 8.24 -12.85
N CYS A 48 -1.54 8.00 -11.61
CA CYS A 48 -2.37 7.99 -10.41
C CYS A 48 -3.54 6.98 -10.46
N ASN A 49 -3.36 5.83 -9.82
CA ASN A 49 -4.48 4.92 -9.55
C ASN A 49 -5.30 5.47 -8.36
N VAL A 50 -6.33 6.23 -8.66
CA VAL A 50 -7.07 7.08 -7.70
C VAL A 50 -7.78 6.25 -6.65
N THR A 51 -8.49 5.21 -7.10
CA THR A 51 -9.27 4.30 -6.25
C THR A 51 -9.50 2.97 -6.97
N ASN A 52 -10.28 2.09 -6.37
CA ASN A 52 -10.78 0.88 -6.98
C ASN A 52 -12.31 0.94 -7.00
N ASP A 53 -12.93 0.71 -8.16
CA ASP A 53 -14.38 0.72 -8.33
C ASP A 53 -15.00 -0.56 -7.79
N CYS A 54 -14.94 -0.74 -6.48
CA CYS A 54 -15.53 -1.88 -5.78
C CYS A 54 -16.36 -1.45 -4.56
N PRO A 55 -17.34 -2.25 -4.15
CA PRO A 55 -18.11 -2.01 -2.92
C PRO A 55 -17.20 -2.03 -1.67
N ALA A 56 -17.59 -1.34 -0.61
CA ALA A 56 -16.81 -1.23 0.63
C ALA A 56 -16.45 -2.59 1.25
N GLU A 57 -17.35 -3.58 1.19
CA GLU A 57 -17.08 -4.93 1.69
C GLU A 57 -15.98 -5.65 0.91
N GLU A 58 -15.97 -5.51 -0.42
CA GLU A 58 -14.93 -6.06 -1.29
C GLU A 58 -13.63 -5.29 -1.07
N PHE A 59 -13.69 -3.97 -0.93
CA PHE A 59 -12.55 -3.11 -0.61
C PHE A 59 -11.81 -3.60 0.64
N LEU A 60 -12.52 -3.88 1.72
CA LEU A 60 -11.95 -4.32 2.99
C LEU A 60 -11.19 -5.65 2.90
N ARG A 61 -11.55 -6.52 1.93
CA ARG A 61 -10.80 -7.77 1.66
C ARG A 61 -9.41 -7.50 1.06
N HIS A 62 -9.22 -6.31 0.47
CA HIS A 62 -7.95 -5.87 -0.10
C HIS A 62 -7.13 -5.00 0.86
N VAL A 63 -7.62 -4.77 2.08
CA VAL A 63 -6.86 -4.14 3.17
C VAL A 63 -6.15 -5.22 3.97
N ARG A 64 -4.83 -5.18 3.98
CA ARG A 64 -4.00 -6.22 4.61
C ARG A 64 -3.94 -6.06 6.12
N THR A 65 -3.80 -4.82 6.60
CA THR A 65 -3.60 -4.50 8.01
C THR A 65 -4.80 -3.72 8.54
N ASN A 66 -5.38 -4.17 9.65
CA ASN A 66 -6.46 -3.51 10.38
C ASN A 66 -7.70 -3.11 9.55
N PRO A 67 -8.26 -3.96 8.65
CA PRO A 67 -9.38 -3.58 7.78
C PRO A 67 -10.60 -3.07 8.56
N ARG A 68 -10.88 -3.62 9.74
CA ARG A 68 -12.04 -3.23 10.56
C ARG A 68 -11.98 -1.77 11.04
N PHE A 69 -10.79 -1.20 11.15
CA PHE A 69 -10.62 0.20 11.52
C PHE A 69 -11.24 1.16 10.50
N LEU A 70 -11.33 0.74 9.24
CA LEU A 70 -11.81 1.56 8.13
C LEU A 70 -13.33 1.55 7.93
N TYR A 71 -14.12 0.79 8.70
CA TYR A 71 -15.57 0.73 8.49
C TYR A 71 -16.23 2.12 8.48
N SER A 72 -15.90 2.97 9.45
CA SER A 72 -16.50 4.31 9.55
C SER A 72 -16.03 5.22 8.42
N SER A 73 -14.73 5.21 8.10
CA SER A 73 -14.18 6.08 7.06
C SER A 73 -14.65 5.70 5.65
N LEU A 74 -14.72 4.41 5.33
CA LEU A 74 -15.28 3.92 4.06
C LEU A 74 -16.80 4.11 3.99
N GLY A 75 -17.50 4.05 5.12
CA GLY A 75 -18.93 4.38 5.19
C GLY A 75 -19.20 5.85 4.91
N ALA A 76 -18.34 6.74 5.43
CA ALA A 76 -18.43 8.18 5.20
C ALA A 76 -18.01 8.57 3.77
N PHE A 77 -16.92 7.98 3.27
CA PHE A 77 -16.33 8.32 1.97
C PHE A 77 -15.84 7.06 1.22
N PRO A 78 -16.76 6.30 0.58
CA PRO A 78 -16.44 5.10 -0.20
C PRO A 78 -15.84 5.44 -1.58
N PRO A 79 -15.32 4.44 -2.32
CA PRO A 79 -14.77 4.62 -3.67
C PRO A 79 -15.68 5.38 -4.65
N ALA A 80 -16.99 5.11 -4.64
CA ALA A 80 -17.94 5.81 -5.49
C ALA A 80 -17.93 7.33 -5.23
N LYS A 81 -17.91 7.77 -3.96
CA LYS A 81 -17.80 9.20 -3.62
C LYS A 81 -16.46 9.80 -4.03
N THR A 82 -15.39 9.01 -4.07
CA THR A 82 -14.10 9.46 -4.59
C THR A 82 -14.23 9.76 -6.09
N MET A 83 -14.85 8.88 -6.85
CA MET A 83 -15.07 9.10 -8.29
C MET A 83 -15.97 10.32 -8.52
N GLU A 84 -17.11 10.42 -7.86
CA GLU A 84 -18.02 11.57 -7.92
C GLU A 84 -17.31 12.90 -7.59
N LEU A 85 -16.44 12.90 -6.57
CA LEU A 85 -15.67 14.09 -6.19
C LEU A 85 -14.74 14.54 -7.32
N PHE A 86 -13.92 13.63 -7.86
CA PHE A 86 -12.96 14.01 -8.89
C PHE A 86 -13.64 14.39 -10.20
N GLU A 87 -14.72 13.71 -10.60
CA GLU A 87 -15.56 14.10 -11.74
C GLU A 87 -16.21 15.46 -11.53
N GLY A 88 -16.75 15.72 -10.34
CA GLY A 88 -17.28 17.04 -9.96
C GLY A 88 -16.24 18.16 -9.92
N LEU A 89 -14.96 17.82 -9.76
CA LEU A 89 -13.82 18.73 -9.87
C LEU A 89 -13.27 18.83 -11.31
N GLY A 90 -13.96 18.25 -12.29
CA GLY A 90 -13.62 18.33 -13.71
C GLY A 90 -12.53 17.36 -14.18
N VAL A 91 -12.31 16.27 -13.47
CA VAL A 91 -11.38 15.20 -13.89
C VAL A 91 -12.18 14.02 -14.43
N GLU A 92 -12.10 13.75 -15.71
CA GLU A 92 -12.68 12.56 -16.31
C GLU A 92 -11.94 11.29 -15.87
N LEU A 93 -12.70 10.28 -15.42
CA LEU A 93 -12.15 9.03 -14.92
C LEU A 93 -12.46 7.86 -15.85
N LYS A 94 -11.57 6.86 -15.87
CA LYS A 94 -11.78 5.57 -16.55
C LYS A 94 -11.51 4.41 -15.61
N VAL A 95 -12.26 3.32 -15.80
CA VAL A 95 -12.07 2.07 -15.07
C VAL A 95 -11.32 1.08 -15.98
N GLU A 96 -10.18 0.59 -15.52
CA GLU A 96 -9.37 -0.42 -16.20
C GLU A 96 -9.54 -1.82 -15.57
N ARG A 97 -8.89 -2.80 -16.17
CA ARG A 97 -8.88 -4.20 -15.66
C ARG A 97 -8.57 -4.22 -14.16
N GLY A 98 -9.30 -5.03 -13.40
CA GLY A 98 -9.19 -5.12 -11.95
C GLY A 98 -9.86 -3.94 -11.23
N ARG A 99 -10.83 -3.28 -11.89
CA ARG A 99 -11.59 -2.14 -11.37
C ARG A 99 -10.72 -0.96 -10.92
N ARG A 100 -9.52 -0.84 -11.46
CA ARG A 100 -8.60 0.26 -11.15
C ARG A 100 -9.07 1.54 -11.82
N VAL A 101 -9.15 2.62 -11.07
CA VAL A 101 -9.64 3.92 -11.54
C VAL A 101 -8.47 4.85 -11.82
N PHE A 102 -8.42 5.41 -13.02
CA PHE A 102 -7.40 6.36 -13.46
C PHE A 102 -8.05 7.59 -14.12
N PRO A 103 -7.37 8.77 -14.13
CA PRO A 103 -7.79 9.85 -15.00
C PRO A 103 -7.66 9.42 -16.47
N VAL A 104 -8.60 9.85 -17.31
CA VAL A 104 -8.60 9.54 -18.76
C VAL A 104 -7.31 10.03 -19.42
N SER A 105 -6.76 11.16 -18.98
CA SER A 105 -5.50 11.73 -19.46
C SER A 105 -4.25 10.91 -19.12
N ASP A 106 -4.35 9.94 -18.21
CA ASP A 106 -3.20 9.22 -17.65
C ASP A 106 -2.15 10.13 -16.96
N LYS A 107 -2.57 11.30 -16.44
CA LYS A 107 -1.68 12.25 -15.76
C LYS A 107 -2.06 12.41 -14.29
N ALA A 108 -1.19 11.98 -13.39
CA ALA A 108 -1.35 12.14 -11.94
C ALA A 108 -1.48 13.61 -11.51
N GLU A 109 -0.94 14.54 -12.31
CA GLU A 109 -1.03 15.97 -12.06
C GLU A 109 -2.48 16.48 -12.03
N GLU A 110 -3.39 15.93 -12.83
CA GLU A 110 -4.81 16.32 -12.79
C GLU A 110 -5.46 16.01 -11.45
N ILE A 111 -5.15 14.85 -10.88
CA ILE A 111 -5.64 14.45 -9.56
C ILE A 111 -5.07 15.37 -8.47
N ARG A 112 -3.77 15.68 -8.55
CA ARG A 112 -3.13 16.62 -7.62
C ARG A 112 -3.77 18.00 -7.69
N GLN A 113 -3.98 18.55 -8.87
CA GLN A 113 -4.62 19.86 -9.07
C GLN A 113 -6.08 19.86 -8.59
N ALA A 114 -6.82 18.77 -8.82
CA ALA A 114 -8.18 18.63 -8.32
C ALA A 114 -8.24 18.67 -6.79
N LEU A 115 -7.30 17.98 -6.09
CA LEU A 115 -7.21 18.05 -4.64
C LEU A 115 -6.84 19.43 -4.12
N LEU A 116 -5.96 20.16 -4.81
CA LEU A 116 -5.64 21.56 -4.47
C LEU A 116 -6.86 22.47 -4.65
N ARG A 117 -7.63 22.31 -5.74
CA ARG A 117 -8.91 23.01 -5.88
C ARG A 117 -9.92 22.66 -4.79
N TYR A 118 -9.97 21.39 -4.38
CA TYR A 118 -10.86 20.94 -3.30
C TYR A 118 -10.53 21.60 -1.95
N ALA A 119 -9.24 21.87 -1.69
CA ALA A 119 -8.74 22.49 -0.47
C ALA A 119 -8.41 23.99 -0.63
N GLN A 120 -8.83 24.67 -1.70
CA GLN A 120 -8.37 26.03 -2.08
C GLN A 120 -8.65 27.10 -1.03
N ASP A 121 -9.69 26.93 -0.19
CA ASP A 121 -10.07 27.87 0.84
C ASP A 121 -9.31 27.62 2.17
N ALA A 122 -8.42 26.66 2.23
CA ALA A 122 -7.47 26.47 3.33
C ALA A 122 -6.19 27.28 3.06
N GLU A 123 -5.63 27.86 4.13
CA GLU A 123 -4.33 28.54 4.06
C GLU A 123 -3.21 27.50 3.97
N LEU A 124 -2.48 27.46 2.85
CA LEU A 124 -1.31 26.62 2.68
C LEU A 124 -0.05 27.38 3.08
N VAL A 125 0.65 26.89 4.10
CA VAL A 125 1.87 27.51 4.65
C VAL A 125 3.06 26.60 4.35
N HIS A 126 4.08 27.17 3.70
CA HIS A 126 5.35 26.47 3.46
C HIS A 126 6.21 26.52 4.73
N ASP A 127 6.03 25.55 5.61
CA ASP A 127 6.82 25.30 6.82
C ASP A 127 6.71 23.82 7.21
N GLY A 128 7.78 23.25 7.76
CA GLY A 128 7.77 21.91 8.34
C GLY A 128 7.27 21.95 9.79
N ALA A 129 6.67 20.87 10.26
CA ALA A 129 6.38 20.69 11.67
C ALA A 129 7.61 20.12 12.40
N LYS A 130 8.00 20.71 13.52
CA LYS A 130 9.13 20.27 14.36
C LYS A 130 8.68 19.50 15.59
N LYS A 131 7.63 19.95 16.25
CA LYS A 131 7.04 19.27 17.41
C LYS A 131 5.62 19.73 17.66
N LEU A 132 4.81 18.91 18.34
CA LEU A 132 3.50 19.28 18.84
C LEU A 132 3.62 20.16 20.08
N LEU A 133 2.69 21.11 20.23
CA LEU A 133 2.52 21.92 21.44
C LEU A 133 1.45 21.22 22.29
N LEU A 134 1.85 20.75 23.47
CA LEU A 134 1.00 20.00 24.39
C LEU A 134 0.81 20.78 25.68
N GLU A 135 -0.40 20.76 26.22
CA GLU A 135 -0.77 21.31 27.52
C GLU A 135 -1.39 20.19 28.38
N GLU A 136 -1.15 20.21 29.67
CA GLU A 136 -1.80 19.32 30.63
C GLU A 136 -3.26 19.67 30.74
N VAL A 137 -4.14 18.68 30.68
CA VAL A 137 -5.56 18.83 30.96
C VAL A 137 -5.75 18.67 32.47
N THR A 138 -6.05 19.75 33.16
CA THR A 138 -6.50 19.67 34.55
C THR A 138 -7.84 18.94 34.58
N PRO A 139 -7.99 17.80 35.29
CA PRO A 139 -9.29 17.16 35.39
C PRO A 139 -10.31 18.17 35.97
N GLU A 140 -11.41 18.40 35.28
CA GLU A 140 -12.53 19.13 35.91
C GLU A 140 -12.94 18.35 37.14
N PRO A 141 -13.17 19.08 38.30
CA PRO A 141 -13.65 18.42 39.50
C PRO A 141 -14.95 17.68 39.15
N GLU A 142 -14.99 16.37 39.40
CA GLU A 142 -16.18 15.55 39.13
C GLU A 142 -17.41 16.19 39.75
N ALA A 143 -18.40 16.57 38.96
CA ALA A 143 -19.72 16.87 39.46
C ALA A 143 -20.23 15.65 40.24
N ALA A 144 -20.65 15.87 41.47
CA ALA A 144 -21.10 14.85 42.41
C ALA A 144 -22.09 13.89 41.72
N PRO A 145 -21.97 12.56 41.91
CA PRO A 145 -22.77 11.58 41.18
C PRO A 145 -24.25 11.75 41.52
N ALA A 146 -25.03 12.08 40.51
CA ALA A 146 -26.50 12.06 40.58
C ALA A 146 -27.01 10.63 40.44
N ALA A 147 -27.21 9.94 41.57
CA ALA A 147 -27.83 8.63 41.76
C ALA A 147 -26.86 7.45 42.08
N PRO A 148 -27.28 6.52 42.99
CA PRO A 148 -26.41 5.43 43.41
C PRO A 148 -26.20 4.40 42.33
N GLU A 149 -24.94 4.20 41.93
CA GLU A 149 -24.53 3.12 41.01
C GLU A 149 -24.70 1.75 41.71
N ASN A 150 -25.10 0.75 40.93
CA ASN A 150 -25.27 -0.62 41.40
C ASN A 150 -23.91 -1.18 41.84
N PRO A 151 -23.71 -1.53 43.14
CA PRO A 151 -22.39 -1.90 43.69
C PRO A 151 -21.85 -3.23 43.15
N ARG A 152 -22.60 -3.98 42.36
CA ARG A 152 -22.18 -5.30 41.81
C ARG A 152 -21.34 -5.23 40.55
N HIS A 153 -21.26 -4.09 39.84
CA HIS A 153 -20.41 -3.89 38.67
C HIS A 153 -19.93 -2.44 38.60
N PRO A 154 -18.87 -2.06 39.35
CA PRO A 154 -18.30 -0.72 39.19
C PRO A 154 -17.69 -0.60 37.80
N LYS A 155 -18.30 0.18 36.90
CA LYS A 155 -17.66 0.58 35.65
C LYS A 155 -16.45 1.43 36.04
N LYS A 156 -15.22 0.89 35.89
CA LYS A 156 -14.00 1.69 35.90
C LYS A 156 -14.15 2.77 34.81
N LYS A 157 -14.48 3.99 35.20
CA LYS A 157 -14.38 5.14 34.30
C LYS A 157 -12.91 5.20 33.86
N LYS A 158 -12.66 5.10 32.55
CA LYS A 158 -11.33 5.39 32.00
C LYS A 158 -11.11 6.88 32.22
N ALA A 159 -10.04 7.25 32.94
CA ALA A 159 -9.60 8.65 33.00
C ALA A 159 -9.46 9.15 31.54
N GLY A 160 -9.95 10.36 31.30
CA GLY A 160 -9.79 11.04 30.01
C GLY A 160 -8.32 11.28 29.67
N PRO A 161 -8.00 11.74 28.46
CA PRO A 161 -6.64 12.12 28.10
C PRO A 161 -6.08 13.15 29.10
N ALA A 162 -4.84 12.95 29.55
CA ALA A 162 -4.15 13.86 30.45
C ALA A 162 -3.48 15.05 29.72
N LEU A 163 -3.44 15.01 28.39
CA LEU A 163 -2.80 15.99 27.52
C LEU A 163 -3.76 16.47 26.43
N ARG A 164 -3.60 17.73 26.06
CA ARG A 164 -4.29 18.39 24.94
C ARG A 164 -3.28 18.94 23.96
N CYS A 165 -3.48 18.71 22.68
CA CYS A 165 -2.71 19.35 21.63
C CYS A 165 -3.30 20.72 21.33
N VAL A 166 -2.48 21.78 21.39
CA VAL A 166 -2.89 23.17 21.20
C VAL A 166 -2.20 23.82 20.00
N GLY A 167 -1.48 23.05 19.20
CA GLY A 167 -0.79 23.54 18.00
C GLY A 167 0.48 22.80 17.67
N VAL A 168 1.28 23.41 16.81
CA VAL A 168 2.55 22.89 16.30
C VAL A 168 3.60 24.00 16.32
N ARG A 169 4.84 23.67 16.68
CA ARG A 169 5.99 24.52 16.40
C ARG A 169 6.59 24.12 15.07
N GLY A 170 6.67 25.06 14.15
CA GLY A 170 7.30 24.88 12.83
C GLY A 170 8.83 24.76 12.89
N THR A 171 9.41 24.35 11.79
CA THR A 171 10.88 24.33 11.59
C THR A 171 11.45 25.73 11.52
N SER A 172 10.68 26.69 11.06
CA SER A 172 10.99 28.13 11.12
C SER A 172 11.09 28.70 12.55
N GLY A 173 10.65 27.94 13.56
CA GLY A 173 10.51 28.37 14.94
C GLY A 173 9.16 29.04 15.28
N ARG A 174 8.33 29.34 14.29
CA ARG A 174 6.97 29.88 14.48
C ARG A 174 6.07 28.87 15.17
N GLU A 175 5.21 29.37 16.06
CA GLU A 175 4.15 28.57 16.68
C GLU A 175 2.82 28.81 15.95
N TYR A 176 2.17 27.72 15.58
CA TYR A 176 0.84 27.69 14.97
C TYR A 176 -0.12 27.10 16.00
N ARG A 177 -0.90 27.97 16.64
CA ARG A 177 -1.90 27.54 17.62
C ARG A 177 -3.22 27.22 16.95
N ALA A 178 -3.87 26.12 17.38
CA ALA A 178 -5.11 25.63 16.81
C ALA A 178 -5.96 24.92 17.87
N ASP A 179 -7.26 24.83 17.60
CA ASP A 179 -8.23 24.09 18.41
C ASP A 179 -8.20 22.59 18.11
N ALA A 180 -7.71 22.21 16.93
CA ALA A 180 -7.51 20.82 16.51
C ALA A 180 -6.29 20.69 15.60
N VAL A 181 -5.53 19.60 15.76
CA VAL A 181 -4.32 19.31 14.99
C VAL A 181 -4.45 17.93 14.34
N LEU A 182 -4.36 17.86 13.02
CA LEU A 182 -4.28 16.61 12.25
C LEU A 182 -2.84 16.34 11.79
N VAL A 183 -2.33 15.15 12.08
CA VAL A 183 -1.07 14.62 11.54
C VAL A 183 -1.41 13.74 10.34
N ALA A 184 -1.06 14.22 9.12
CA ALA A 184 -1.30 13.57 7.84
C ALA A 184 0.00 13.48 7.00
N THR A 185 1.12 13.20 7.65
CA THR A 185 2.49 13.28 7.12
C THR A 185 2.89 12.09 6.23
N GLY A 186 2.02 11.09 6.07
CA GLY A 186 2.36 9.85 5.36
C GLY A 186 3.30 8.93 6.17
N GLY A 187 3.92 7.99 5.47
CA GLY A 187 4.87 7.02 6.03
C GLY A 187 6.33 7.40 5.81
N VAL A 188 7.16 6.42 5.40
CA VAL A 188 8.59 6.60 5.08
C VAL A 188 8.97 6.16 3.67
N SER A 189 8.01 5.68 2.87
CA SER A 189 8.24 5.31 1.47
C SER A 189 8.31 6.56 0.59
N TYR A 190 9.20 6.56 -0.41
CA TYR A 190 9.48 7.72 -1.27
C TYR A 190 9.82 9.00 -0.48
N PRO A 191 10.87 9.02 0.36
CA PRO A 191 11.17 10.15 1.25
C PRO A 191 11.41 11.47 0.51
N THR A 192 11.87 11.41 -0.74
CA THR A 192 12.03 12.58 -1.62
C THR A 192 10.70 13.28 -1.95
N THR A 193 9.57 12.67 -1.65
CA THR A 193 8.23 13.25 -1.82
C THR A 193 7.65 13.84 -0.52
N GLY A 194 8.47 13.91 0.55
CA GLY A 194 8.08 14.48 1.84
C GLY A 194 7.64 13.46 2.91
N SER A 195 7.65 12.15 2.61
CA SER A 195 7.30 11.10 3.58
C SER A 195 8.53 10.69 4.40
N THR A 196 8.87 11.48 5.43
CA THR A 196 10.10 11.35 6.24
C THR A 196 9.90 10.60 7.56
N GLY A 197 8.65 10.28 7.91
CA GLY A 197 8.30 9.62 9.17
C GLY A 197 8.15 10.55 10.37
N ASP A 198 8.09 11.86 10.17
CA ASP A 198 7.94 12.85 11.24
C ASP A 198 6.69 12.60 12.08
N GLY A 199 5.59 12.16 11.48
CA GLY A 199 4.36 11.82 12.17
C GLY A 199 4.53 10.73 13.23
N TYR A 200 5.44 9.79 13.02
CA TYR A 200 5.77 8.78 14.04
C TYR A 200 6.49 9.38 15.24
N THR A 201 7.31 10.41 15.02
CA THR A 201 7.99 11.14 16.08
C THR A 201 6.98 11.94 16.90
N PHE A 202 6.03 12.62 16.24
CA PHE A 202 4.94 13.35 16.91
C PHE A 202 4.05 12.39 17.71
N ALA A 203 3.70 11.25 17.15
CA ALA A 203 2.89 10.26 17.86
C ALA A 203 3.61 9.70 19.10
N ARG A 204 4.93 9.39 19.02
CA ARG A 204 5.72 8.97 20.17
C ARG A 204 5.82 10.04 21.25
N GLN A 205 5.95 11.32 20.87
CA GLN A 205 5.92 12.46 21.79
C GLN A 205 4.63 12.46 22.64
N CYS A 206 3.54 11.96 22.07
CA CYS A 206 2.22 11.88 22.70
C CYS A 206 1.94 10.54 23.39
N GLY A 207 2.92 9.67 23.51
CA GLY A 207 2.78 8.34 24.13
C GLY A 207 2.10 7.27 23.24
N HIS A 208 1.87 7.57 21.96
CA HIS A 208 1.35 6.57 21.03
C HIS A 208 2.40 5.47 20.74
N THR A 209 1.92 4.25 20.68
CA THR A 209 2.69 3.10 20.19
C THR A 209 2.83 3.17 18.68
N ILE A 210 4.05 3.00 18.20
CA ILE A 210 4.32 2.83 16.77
C ILE A 210 4.57 1.35 16.50
N VAL A 211 3.66 0.73 15.75
CA VAL A 211 3.84 -0.62 15.22
C VAL A 211 5.08 -0.62 14.32
N PRO A 212 5.97 -1.63 14.40
CA PRO A 212 7.21 -1.66 13.65
C PRO A 212 7.02 -1.35 12.17
N ILE A 213 7.78 -0.39 11.69
CA ILE A 213 7.74 0.07 10.30
C ILE A 213 8.46 -0.96 9.42
N ARG A 214 7.83 -1.33 8.31
CA ARG A 214 8.38 -2.26 7.31
C ARG A 214 7.94 -1.86 5.91
N PRO A 215 8.70 -2.24 4.87
CA PRO A 215 8.25 -2.05 3.50
C PRO A 215 7.02 -2.91 3.21
N ALA A 216 6.08 -2.37 2.43
CA ALA A 216 4.99 -3.13 1.84
C ALA A 216 4.82 -2.75 0.37
N LEU A 217 4.33 -3.69 -0.43
CA LEU A 217 4.29 -3.55 -1.88
C LEU A 217 5.67 -3.17 -2.44
N VAL A 218 6.66 -3.98 -2.10
CA VAL A 218 8.08 -3.75 -2.42
C VAL A 218 8.60 -4.91 -3.28
N PRO A 219 9.51 -4.67 -4.24
CA PRO A 219 10.19 -5.75 -4.96
C PRO A 219 10.98 -6.65 -4.02
N LEU A 220 11.16 -7.91 -4.43
CA LEU A 220 11.87 -8.93 -3.66
C LEU A 220 13.25 -9.22 -4.27
N VAL A 221 14.25 -9.34 -3.41
CA VAL A 221 15.62 -9.72 -3.77
C VAL A 221 15.70 -11.24 -3.84
N CYS A 222 16.42 -11.76 -4.83
CA CYS A 222 16.61 -13.18 -5.06
C CYS A 222 18.08 -13.48 -5.36
N ASP A 223 18.60 -14.59 -4.82
CA ASP A 223 20.02 -14.98 -4.94
C ASP A 223 20.32 -15.99 -6.05
N ASN A 224 19.30 -16.43 -6.79
CA ASN A 224 19.50 -17.34 -7.90
C ASN A 224 20.35 -16.70 -9.00
N ASN A 225 21.44 -17.35 -9.39
CA ASN A 225 22.45 -16.86 -10.34
C ASN A 225 21.91 -16.49 -11.73
N PHE A 226 20.74 -17.03 -12.11
CA PHE A 226 20.09 -16.75 -13.40
C PHE A 226 19.21 -15.48 -13.40
N ILE A 227 18.97 -14.87 -12.25
CA ILE A 227 18.08 -13.69 -12.13
C ILE A 227 18.52 -12.54 -13.03
N PRO A 228 19.80 -12.13 -13.06
CA PRO A 228 20.25 -11.02 -13.92
C PRO A 228 20.03 -11.28 -15.40
N GLU A 229 20.11 -12.55 -15.84
CA GLU A 229 19.88 -12.95 -17.24
C GLU A 229 18.41 -12.70 -17.66
N LEU A 230 17.48 -12.76 -16.71
CA LEU A 230 16.05 -12.56 -16.96
C LEU A 230 15.62 -11.10 -16.81
N GLN A 231 16.50 -10.17 -16.44
CA GLN A 231 16.17 -8.75 -16.26
C GLN A 231 15.32 -8.19 -17.41
N GLY A 232 14.18 -7.56 -17.06
CA GLY A 232 13.23 -6.98 -18.01
C GLY A 232 12.23 -7.99 -18.62
N LEU A 233 12.32 -9.28 -18.28
CA LEU A 233 11.32 -10.26 -18.67
C LEU A 233 10.04 -10.07 -17.84
N SER A 234 8.97 -9.65 -18.51
CA SER A 234 7.63 -9.65 -17.93
C SER A 234 6.92 -10.96 -18.26
N LEU A 235 6.37 -11.61 -17.24
CA LEU A 235 5.48 -12.76 -17.37
C LEU A 235 4.06 -12.32 -17.14
N ARG A 236 3.18 -12.57 -18.12
CA ARG A 236 1.75 -12.29 -18.02
C ARG A 236 1.00 -13.58 -17.80
N ASN A 237 -0.09 -13.52 -17.02
CA ASN A 237 -0.95 -14.68 -16.77
C ASN A 237 -0.17 -15.89 -16.18
N VAL A 238 0.66 -15.63 -15.18
CA VAL A 238 1.28 -16.65 -14.34
C VAL A 238 0.56 -16.73 -13.00
N GLU A 239 0.60 -17.89 -12.37
CA GLU A 239 0.25 -18.02 -10.97
C GLU A 239 1.54 -18.09 -10.17
N ILE A 240 1.58 -17.32 -9.10
CA ILE A 240 2.67 -17.38 -8.12
C ILE A 240 2.18 -17.96 -6.82
N ARG A 241 3.02 -18.73 -6.17
CA ARG A 241 2.81 -19.26 -4.83
C ARG A 241 4.06 -19.02 -3.99
N VAL A 242 3.91 -18.34 -2.86
CA VAL A 242 5.01 -18.13 -1.92
C VAL A 242 4.88 -19.10 -0.76
N THR A 243 5.97 -19.79 -0.47
CA THR A 243 6.05 -20.74 0.65
C THR A 243 7.10 -20.32 1.67
N GLN A 244 6.85 -20.64 2.94
CA GLN A 244 7.81 -20.59 4.03
C GLN A 244 8.04 -22.05 4.50
N GLY A 245 9.14 -22.65 4.08
CA GLY A 245 9.28 -24.10 4.16
C GLY A 245 8.13 -24.79 3.41
N ASN A 246 7.40 -25.67 4.09
CA ASN A 246 6.26 -26.38 3.49
C ASN A 246 4.91 -25.63 3.60
N LYS A 247 4.88 -24.47 4.26
CA LYS A 247 3.65 -23.70 4.45
C LYS A 247 3.45 -22.71 3.33
N GLU A 248 2.31 -22.77 2.66
CA GLU A 248 1.88 -21.72 1.73
C GLU A 248 1.53 -20.44 2.51
N VAL A 249 2.10 -19.31 2.08
CA VAL A 249 1.92 -18.00 2.69
C VAL A 249 1.03 -17.10 1.83
N TYR A 250 1.15 -17.24 0.51
CA TYR A 250 0.42 -16.41 -0.45
C TYR A 250 0.35 -17.09 -1.81
N THR A 251 -0.78 -16.92 -2.49
CA THR A 251 -0.99 -17.34 -3.87
C THR A 251 -1.79 -16.28 -4.60
N ASP A 252 -1.38 -15.97 -5.84
CA ASP A 252 -2.08 -14.99 -6.69
C ASP A 252 -1.80 -15.26 -8.17
N PHE A 253 -2.70 -14.76 -9.03
CA PHE A 253 -2.62 -14.88 -10.48
C PHE A 253 -2.51 -13.50 -11.12
N GLY A 254 -1.51 -13.30 -11.99
CA GLY A 254 -1.36 -12.02 -12.69
C GLY A 254 -0.04 -11.85 -13.41
N GLU A 255 0.49 -10.63 -13.29
CA GLU A 255 1.74 -10.23 -13.97
C GLU A 255 2.89 -10.10 -12.96
N MET A 256 4.06 -10.58 -13.35
CA MET A 256 5.32 -10.37 -12.66
C MET A 256 6.43 -9.93 -13.60
N LEU A 257 7.49 -9.38 -13.03
CA LEU A 257 8.66 -8.86 -13.74
C LEU A 257 9.94 -9.37 -13.09
N PHE A 258 10.88 -9.87 -13.87
CA PHE A 258 12.25 -10.10 -13.44
C PHE A 258 13.07 -8.81 -13.53
N THR A 259 13.81 -8.51 -12.48
CA THR A 259 14.78 -7.39 -12.40
C THR A 259 16.20 -7.94 -12.33
N HIS A 260 17.20 -7.08 -12.28
CA HIS A 260 18.60 -7.53 -12.11
C HIS A 260 18.90 -8.07 -10.70
N TYR A 261 18.08 -7.76 -9.71
CA TYR A 261 18.24 -8.16 -8.30
C TYR A 261 17.23 -9.21 -7.85
N GLY A 262 16.20 -9.49 -8.62
CA GLY A 262 15.13 -10.40 -8.18
C GLY A 262 13.86 -10.25 -8.98
N VAL A 263 12.73 -10.12 -8.28
CA VAL A 263 11.40 -10.10 -8.88
C VAL A 263 10.56 -8.93 -8.39
N SER A 264 9.64 -8.48 -9.25
CA SER A 264 8.69 -7.38 -9.02
C SER A 264 7.40 -7.63 -9.81
N GLY A 265 6.56 -6.62 -9.92
CA GLY A 265 5.27 -6.67 -10.63
C GLY A 265 4.10 -6.89 -9.68
N PRO A 266 2.86 -6.68 -10.14
CA PRO A 266 1.69 -6.56 -9.26
C PRO A 266 1.52 -7.72 -8.26
N VAL A 267 1.61 -8.97 -8.71
CA VAL A 267 1.43 -10.14 -7.83
C VAL A 267 2.59 -10.30 -6.84
N VAL A 268 3.82 -9.96 -7.23
CA VAL A 268 5.00 -10.02 -6.36
C VAL A 268 4.95 -8.91 -5.30
N LEU A 269 4.55 -7.69 -5.69
CA LEU A 269 4.38 -6.59 -4.76
C LEU A 269 3.31 -6.92 -3.71
N SER A 270 2.18 -7.51 -4.12
CA SER A 270 1.16 -7.98 -3.18
C SER A 270 1.71 -9.09 -2.27
N ALA A 271 2.46 -10.05 -2.81
CA ALA A 271 3.10 -11.11 -2.04
C ALA A 271 4.01 -10.57 -0.94
N SER A 272 4.79 -9.50 -1.24
CA SER A 272 5.74 -8.92 -0.28
C SER A 272 5.07 -8.48 1.03
N SER A 273 3.81 -8.04 0.98
CA SER A 273 3.05 -7.63 2.17
C SER A 273 2.74 -8.80 3.13
N HIS A 274 2.91 -10.05 2.67
CA HIS A 274 2.70 -11.26 3.47
C HIS A 274 3.98 -11.82 4.08
N LEU A 275 5.15 -11.33 3.67
CA LEU A 275 6.42 -11.80 4.18
C LEU A 275 6.82 -11.02 5.43
N THR A 276 7.48 -11.74 6.34
CA THR A 276 8.12 -11.16 7.53
C THR A 276 9.55 -11.70 7.60
N GLN A 277 10.54 -10.82 7.72
CA GLN A 277 11.94 -11.19 7.84
C GLN A 277 12.45 -12.10 6.68
N PRO A 278 12.31 -11.66 5.41
CA PRO A 278 12.76 -12.45 4.26
C PRO A 278 14.27 -12.67 4.25
N GLU A 279 15.05 -11.80 4.94
CA GLU A 279 16.50 -11.91 5.15
C GLU A 279 16.92 -13.23 5.83
N ARG A 280 15.99 -13.96 6.44
CA ARG A 280 16.26 -15.30 6.98
C ARG A 280 16.35 -16.38 5.89
N GLY A 281 16.07 -16.05 4.62
CA GLY A 281 16.16 -17.00 3.50
C GLY A 281 15.21 -18.19 3.60
N VAL A 282 14.04 -18.00 4.20
CA VAL A 282 13.08 -19.09 4.45
C VAL A 282 11.95 -19.14 3.41
N TYR A 283 11.93 -18.19 2.46
CA TYR A 283 10.86 -18.07 1.49
C TYR A 283 11.29 -18.52 0.09
N ASN A 284 10.40 -19.24 -0.57
CA ASN A 284 10.50 -19.58 -1.97
C ASN A 284 9.28 -19.06 -2.74
N LEU A 285 9.53 -18.48 -3.90
CA LEU A 285 8.52 -18.11 -4.87
C LEU A 285 8.45 -19.18 -5.96
N HIS A 286 7.33 -19.84 -6.08
CA HIS A 286 7.01 -20.85 -7.08
C HIS A 286 6.17 -20.20 -8.18
N ILE A 287 6.60 -20.34 -9.43
CA ILE A 287 5.93 -19.71 -10.57
C ILE A 287 5.38 -20.81 -11.47
N ASP A 288 4.06 -20.88 -11.58
CA ASP A 288 3.40 -21.66 -12.61
C ASP A 288 3.33 -20.84 -13.91
N LEU A 289 4.12 -21.22 -14.89
CA LEU A 289 4.22 -20.53 -16.18
C LEU A 289 3.02 -20.81 -17.10
N LYS A 290 2.18 -21.81 -16.77
CA LYS A 290 1.04 -22.27 -17.55
C LYS A 290 -0.16 -22.63 -16.65
N PRO A 291 -0.67 -21.69 -15.81
CA PRO A 291 -1.70 -22.02 -14.80
C PRO A 291 -3.03 -22.50 -15.40
N ALA A 292 -3.37 -22.07 -16.61
CA ALA A 292 -4.57 -22.51 -17.30
C ALA A 292 -4.53 -23.99 -17.76
N LEU A 293 -3.36 -24.65 -17.72
CA LEU A 293 -3.17 -26.01 -18.18
C LEU A 293 -2.81 -26.94 -17.01
N ALA A 294 -3.66 -27.91 -16.72
CA ALA A 294 -3.32 -29.00 -15.80
C ALA A 294 -2.12 -29.78 -16.35
N PHE A 295 -1.41 -30.49 -15.47
CA PHE A 295 -0.18 -31.23 -15.82
C PHE A 295 -0.35 -32.10 -17.04
N ASP A 296 -1.37 -32.96 -17.09
CA ASP A 296 -1.60 -33.91 -18.19
C ASP A 296 -1.97 -33.19 -19.50
N VAL A 297 -2.65 -32.04 -19.42
CA VAL A 297 -2.98 -31.25 -20.61
C VAL A 297 -1.72 -30.58 -21.16
N LEU A 298 -0.86 -30.07 -20.28
CA LEU A 298 0.41 -29.48 -20.67
C LEU A 298 1.36 -30.53 -21.23
N ASP A 299 1.43 -31.73 -20.64
CA ASP A 299 2.25 -32.84 -21.16
C ASP A 299 1.84 -33.23 -22.60
N ARG A 300 0.53 -33.42 -22.84
CA ARG A 300 0.01 -33.67 -24.19
C ARG A 300 0.35 -32.54 -25.17
N ARG A 301 0.31 -31.30 -24.70
CA ARG A 301 0.69 -30.14 -25.53
C ARG A 301 2.17 -30.17 -25.87
N VAL A 302 3.05 -30.40 -24.89
CA VAL A 302 4.50 -30.55 -25.14
C VAL A 302 4.79 -31.69 -26.09
N GLN A 303 4.15 -32.86 -25.91
CA GLN A 303 4.29 -34.02 -26.81
C GLN A 303 3.90 -33.70 -28.25
N ARG A 304 2.75 -33.02 -28.44
CA ARG A 304 2.29 -32.60 -29.77
C ARG A 304 3.27 -31.62 -30.41
N ASP A 305 3.73 -30.61 -29.67
CA ASP A 305 4.64 -29.61 -30.19
C ASP A 305 6.01 -30.22 -30.54
N PHE A 306 6.51 -31.18 -29.75
CA PHE A 306 7.74 -31.93 -30.04
C PHE A 306 7.58 -32.88 -31.27
N SER A 307 6.44 -33.52 -31.42
CA SER A 307 6.14 -34.34 -32.59
C SER A 307 6.14 -33.53 -33.89
N ALA A 308 5.71 -32.28 -33.85
CA ALA A 308 5.77 -31.37 -35.00
C ALA A 308 7.18 -30.83 -35.28
N LEU A 309 8.10 -30.91 -34.31
CA LEU A 309 9.45 -30.34 -34.38
C LEU A 309 10.57 -31.37 -34.22
N GLN A 310 10.33 -32.63 -34.59
CA GLN A 310 11.14 -33.82 -34.27
C GLN A 310 12.66 -33.66 -34.41
N ASN A 311 13.13 -32.92 -35.43
CA ASN A 311 14.54 -32.72 -35.69
C ASN A 311 15.13 -31.44 -35.11
N LYS A 312 14.34 -30.65 -34.38
CA LYS A 312 14.85 -29.44 -33.71
C LYS A 312 15.53 -29.76 -32.39
N ASP A 313 16.51 -28.95 -32.06
CA ASP A 313 17.13 -28.95 -30.75
C ASP A 313 16.15 -28.47 -29.71
N LEU A 314 16.24 -28.97 -28.49
CA LEU A 314 15.35 -28.59 -27.36
C LEU A 314 15.26 -27.09 -27.20
N ILE A 315 16.40 -26.38 -27.21
CA ILE A 315 16.43 -24.90 -27.03
C ILE A 315 15.63 -24.17 -28.13
N ASN A 316 15.52 -24.74 -29.33
CA ASN A 316 14.79 -24.14 -30.45
C ASN A 316 13.32 -24.59 -30.54
N ALA A 317 12.94 -25.61 -29.77
CA ALA A 317 11.59 -26.17 -29.80
C ALA A 317 10.63 -25.59 -28.81
N LEU A 318 11.13 -24.86 -27.79
CA LEU A 318 10.34 -24.31 -26.68
C LEU A 318 9.69 -22.96 -26.97
N GLY A 319 9.92 -22.33 -28.15
CA GLY A 319 9.44 -20.98 -28.48
C GLY A 319 7.93 -20.81 -28.52
N GLY A 320 7.15 -21.90 -28.73
CA GLY A 320 5.69 -21.91 -28.66
C GLY A 320 5.15 -22.01 -27.21
N LEU A 321 6.01 -22.34 -26.25
CA LEU A 321 5.64 -22.59 -24.85
C LEU A 321 6.16 -21.52 -23.90
N LEU A 322 7.36 -20.99 -24.15
CA LEU A 322 8.05 -20.08 -23.23
C LEU A 322 8.52 -18.82 -23.95
N PRO A 323 8.62 -17.69 -23.24
CA PRO A 323 9.26 -16.47 -23.75
C PRO A 323 10.72 -16.76 -24.15
N ARG A 324 11.16 -16.19 -25.27
CA ARG A 324 12.51 -16.42 -25.80
C ARG A 324 13.62 -16.20 -24.75
N LYS A 325 13.51 -15.15 -23.96
CA LYS A 325 14.51 -14.81 -22.94
C LYS A 325 14.58 -15.86 -21.81
N LEU A 326 13.49 -16.55 -21.51
CA LEU A 326 13.43 -17.58 -20.46
C LEU A 326 14.04 -18.92 -20.93
N ILE A 327 13.98 -19.22 -22.23
CA ILE A 327 14.33 -20.55 -22.77
C ILE A 327 15.76 -21.01 -22.39
N PRO A 328 16.82 -20.20 -22.53
CA PRO A 328 18.16 -20.65 -22.16
C PRO A 328 18.30 -21.02 -20.68
N VAL A 329 17.73 -20.21 -19.83
CA VAL A 329 17.70 -20.45 -18.38
C VAL A 329 16.88 -21.68 -18.04
N PHE A 330 15.72 -21.84 -18.67
CA PHE A 330 14.83 -22.97 -18.45
C PHE A 330 15.50 -24.31 -18.88
N VAL A 331 16.13 -24.35 -20.03
CA VAL A 331 16.85 -25.54 -20.50
C VAL A 331 18.01 -25.90 -19.58
N ARG A 332 18.82 -24.92 -19.17
CA ARG A 332 19.89 -25.14 -18.18
C ARG A 332 19.38 -25.69 -16.87
N ARG A 333 18.25 -25.17 -16.37
CA ARG A 333 17.62 -25.64 -15.12
C ARG A 333 16.97 -27.02 -15.25
N SER A 334 16.59 -27.43 -16.44
CA SER A 334 16.05 -28.77 -16.67
C SER A 334 17.13 -29.88 -16.59
N GLY A 335 18.41 -29.49 -16.65
CA GLY A 335 19.54 -30.44 -16.70
C GLY A 335 19.70 -31.15 -18.01
N LEU A 336 18.92 -30.78 -19.02
CA LEU A 336 19.01 -31.40 -20.37
C LEU A 336 19.97 -30.62 -21.27
N GLU A 337 20.64 -31.35 -22.19
CA GLU A 337 21.50 -30.73 -23.16
C GLU A 337 20.72 -29.83 -24.14
N PRO A 338 21.13 -28.57 -24.38
CA PRO A 338 20.42 -27.64 -25.26
C PRO A 338 20.26 -28.17 -26.70
N GLY A 339 21.26 -28.89 -27.20
CA GLY A 339 21.30 -29.49 -28.54
C GLY A 339 20.61 -30.86 -28.67
N LYS A 340 20.06 -31.39 -27.57
CA LYS A 340 19.33 -32.67 -27.63
C LYS A 340 18.11 -32.54 -28.54
N LYS A 341 17.98 -33.46 -29.51
CA LYS A 341 16.83 -33.47 -30.44
C LYS A 341 15.54 -33.81 -29.66
N VAL A 342 14.45 -33.13 -29.94
CA VAL A 342 13.19 -33.35 -29.18
C VAL A 342 12.60 -34.75 -29.38
N ASN A 343 12.90 -35.44 -30.49
CA ASN A 343 12.53 -36.84 -30.69
C ASN A 343 13.31 -37.83 -29.81
N GLN A 344 14.40 -37.39 -29.17
CA GLN A 344 15.23 -38.20 -28.27
C GLN A 344 14.87 -37.92 -26.78
N ILE A 345 13.95 -37.03 -26.52
CA ILE A 345 13.51 -36.72 -25.15
C ILE A 345 12.60 -37.84 -24.67
N SER A 346 12.98 -38.48 -23.55
CA SER A 346 12.20 -39.54 -22.94
C SER A 346 10.91 -38.99 -22.30
N ARG A 347 10.00 -39.90 -21.94
CA ARG A 347 8.78 -39.51 -21.20
C ARG A 347 9.11 -38.87 -19.85
N GLU A 348 10.10 -39.41 -19.14
CA GLU A 348 10.55 -38.92 -17.81
C GLU A 348 11.13 -37.52 -17.94
N GLU A 349 11.97 -37.27 -18.93
CA GLU A 349 12.54 -35.95 -19.24
C GLU A 349 11.45 -34.94 -19.63
N ARG A 350 10.49 -35.35 -20.45
CA ARG A 350 9.35 -34.50 -20.82
C ARG A 350 8.51 -34.15 -19.60
N HIS A 351 8.24 -35.13 -18.72
CA HIS A 351 7.54 -34.86 -17.46
C HIS A 351 8.34 -33.94 -16.54
N ALA A 352 9.68 -34.02 -16.53
CA ALA A 352 10.52 -33.09 -15.79
C ALA A 352 10.42 -31.66 -16.35
N LEU A 353 10.40 -31.49 -17.67
CA LEU A 353 10.14 -30.18 -18.30
C LEU A 353 8.77 -29.63 -17.92
N VAL A 354 7.73 -30.46 -17.93
CA VAL A 354 6.38 -30.05 -17.55
C VAL A 354 6.33 -29.65 -16.06
N ARG A 355 6.94 -30.43 -15.16
CA ARG A 355 7.06 -30.06 -13.75
C ARG A 355 7.75 -28.72 -13.57
N LEU A 356 8.84 -28.47 -14.26
CA LEU A 356 9.57 -27.21 -14.20
C LEU A 356 8.75 -26.04 -14.76
N MET A 357 7.87 -26.26 -15.76
CA MET A 357 6.92 -25.23 -16.23
C MET A 357 5.83 -24.93 -15.21
N LYS A 358 5.42 -25.93 -14.42
CA LYS A 358 4.39 -25.80 -13.38
C LYS A 358 4.95 -25.29 -12.06
N ASP A 359 6.26 -25.39 -11.86
CA ASP A 359 6.92 -25.00 -10.63
C ASP A 359 8.34 -24.47 -10.89
N PHE A 360 8.42 -23.26 -11.41
CA PHE A 360 9.68 -22.56 -11.63
C PHE A 360 10.03 -21.78 -10.36
N ALA A 361 10.77 -22.40 -9.45
CA ALA A 361 11.08 -21.84 -8.14
C ALA A 361 12.20 -20.80 -8.18
N VAL A 362 12.05 -19.76 -7.35
CA VAL A 362 13.02 -18.67 -7.11
C VAL A 362 13.14 -18.48 -5.60
N HIS A 363 14.37 -18.38 -5.10
CA HIS A 363 14.64 -18.20 -3.67
C HIS A 363 14.65 -16.72 -3.30
N ILE A 364 13.86 -16.33 -2.30
CA ILE A 364 13.75 -14.95 -1.82
C ILE A 364 14.68 -14.78 -0.62
N THR A 365 15.51 -13.73 -0.68
CA THR A 365 16.50 -13.45 0.37
C THR A 365 16.29 -12.14 1.09
N ASP A 366 15.60 -11.15 0.49
CA ASP A 366 15.36 -9.87 1.14
C ASP A 366 14.22 -9.08 0.47
N PHE A 367 13.82 -7.99 1.11
CA PHE A 367 13.08 -6.90 0.50
C PHE A 367 14.05 -5.92 -0.17
N ARG A 368 13.57 -5.18 -1.16
CA ARG A 368 14.23 -3.92 -1.53
C ARG A 368 14.03 -2.90 -0.39
N PRO A 369 14.90 -1.87 -0.29
CA PRO A 369 14.81 -0.85 0.74
C PRO A 369 13.41 -0.22 0.86
N VAL A 370 13.04 0.21 2.07
CA VAL A 370 11.71 0.80 2.36
C VAL A 370 11.45 2.07 1.54
N GLU A 371 12.50 2.76 1.12
CA GLU A 371 12.44 3.93 0.24
C GLU A 371 11.90 3.60 -1.15
N GLU A 372 12.06 2.34 -1.60
CA GLU A 372 11.55 1.84 -2.88
C GLU A 372 10.16 1.19 -2.75
N ALA A 373 9.65 1.01 -1.52
CA ALA A 373 8.34 0.46 -1.28
C ALA A 373 7.25 1.42 -1.77
N ILE A 374 6.14 0.89 -2.30
CA ILE A 374 5.01 1.73 -2.70
C ILE A 374 4.35 2.34 -1.46
N VAL A 375 4.24 1.57 -0.39
CA VAL A 375 3.65 2.01 0.88
C VAL A 375 4.47 1.50 2.06
N THR A 376 4.30 2.19 3.19
CA THR A 376 4.80 1.79 4.49
C THR A 376 3.74 0.96 5.21
N ALA A 377 4.09 -0.21 5.72
CA ALA A 377 3.28 -0.95 6.69
C ALA A 377 3.81 -0.71 8.11
N GLY A 378 2.94 -0.85 9.11
CA GLY A 378 3.18 -0.34 10.45
C GLY A 378 2.77 1.13 10.58
N GLY A 379 3.02 1.76 11.71
CA GLY A 379 2.64 3.14 11.97
C GLY A 379 1.96 3.32 13.31
N VAL A 380 1.19 4.39 13.46
CA VAL A 380 0.43 4.68 14.69
C VAL A 380 -0.59 3.57 14.94
N ASP A 381 -0.51 2.94 16.12
CA ASP A 381 -1.41 1.85 16.50
C ASP A 381 -2.87 2.33 16.49
N VAL A 382 -3.65 1.81 15.56
CA VAL A 382 -5.05 2.20 15.37
C VAL A 382 -5.95 1.88 16.58
N ARG A 383 -5.52 1.02 17.49
CA ARG A 383 -6.23 0.77 18.75
C ARG A 383 -6.26 2.01 19.64
N GLN A 384 -5.30 2.90 19.48
CA GLN A 384 -5.15 4.18 20.21
C GLN A 384 -5.77 5.36 19.47
N VAL A 385 -6.40 5.13 18.32
CA VAL A 385 -7.12 6.12 17.51
C VAL A 385 -8.60 5.74 17.42
N SER A 386 -9.47 6.73 17.44
CA SER A 386 -10.92 6.53 17.27
C SER A 386 -11.25 6.22 15.80
N PRO A 387 -11.82 5.06 15.46
CA PRO A 387 -12.21 4.76 14.09
C PRO A 387 -13.38 5.61 13.58
N LYS A 388 -14.10 6.30 14.48
CA LYS A 388 -15.27 7.14 14.14
C LYS A 388 -14.91 8.58 13.83
N THR A 389 -13.79 9.08 14.39
CA THR A 389 -13.42 10.50 14.29
C THR A 389 -11.98 10.70 13.82
N MET A 390 -11.16 9.62 13.75
CA MET A 390 -9.72 9.69 13.55
C MET A 390 -8.95 10.38 14.70
N GLY A 391 -9.61 10.72 15.80
CA GLY A 391 -9.02 11.38 16.96
C GLY A 391 -8.19 10.43 17.83
N SER A 392 -7.13 10.95 18.42
CA SER A 392 -6.33 10.25 19.43
C SER A 392 -7.19 9.92 20.64
N LYS A 393 -6.97 8.73 21.23
CA LYS A 393 -7.56 8.35 22.53
C LYS A 393 -6.67 8.72 23.72
N LEU A 394 -5.46 9.24 23.45
CA LEU A 394 -4.45 9.57 24.46
C LEU A 394 -4.27 11.08 24.65
N VAL A 395 -4.52 11.87 23.60
CA VAL A 395 -4.33 13.33 23.61
C VAL A 395 -5.55 13.99 22.98
N GLU A 396 -6.15 14.94 23.68
CA GLU A 396 -7.28 15.72 23.17
C GLU A 396 -6.84 16.58 21.98
N ASN A 397 -7.74 16.83 21.03
CA ASN A 397 -7.56 17.71 19.87
C ASN A 397 -6.42 17.28 18.93
N LEU A 398 -5.97 16.01 19.03
CA LEU A 398 -4.99 15.41 18.13
C LEU A 398 -5.65 14.33 17.28
N TYR A 399 -5.37 14.36 15.98
CA TYR A 399 -5.96 13.45 14.99
C TYR A 399 -4.88 12.87 14.08
N PHE A 400 -5.16 11.71 13.48
CA PHE A 400 -4.27 11.03 12.52
C PHE A 400 -5.06 10.54 11.31
N ALA A 401 -4.54 10.74 10.09
CA ALA A 401 -5.15 10.22 8.87
C ALA A 401 -4.12 9.82 7.81
N GLY A 402 -4.49 8.89 6.96
CA GLY A 402 -3.63 8.39 5.88
C GLY A 402 -2.59 7.40 6.34
N GLU A 403 -1.50 7.30 5.59
CA GLU A 403 -0.45 6.27 5.71
C GLU A 403 0.39 6.36 7.01
N VAL A 404 0.21 7.41 7.83
CA VAL A 404 0.80 7.47 9.18
C VAL A 404 0.18 6.45 10.14
N LEU A 405 -1.03 6.00 9.85
CA LEU A 405 -1.75 4.96 10.60
C LEU A 405 -1.24 3.57 10.22
N ASP A 406 -1.27 2.63 11.17
CA ASP A 406 -1.00 1.20 10.90
C ASP A 406 -2.16 0.56 10.10
N VAL A 407 -2.31 1.00 8.84
CA VAL A 407 -3.30 0.49 7.87
C VAL A 407 -2.69 0.51 6.48
N ASP A 408 -2.65 -0.64 5.83
CA ASP A 408 -2.18 -0.77 4.45
C ASP A 408 -3.03 -1.76 3.64
N GLY A 409 -3.15 -1.50 2.35
CA GLY A 409 -3.86 -2.33 1.38
C GLY A 409 -2.97 -2.74 0.21
N TYR A 410 -3.49 -3.63 -0.63
CA TYR A 410 -2.80 -4.08 -1.84
C TYR A 410 -2.66 -2.98 -2.89
N THR A 411 -1.95 -3.30 -3.99
CA THR A 411 -1.94 -2.46 -5.19
C THR A 411 -3.34 -2.39 -5.80
N GLY A 412 -3.66 -1.29 -6.48
CA GLY A 412 -4.96 -1.19 -7.16
C GLY A 412 -5.83 -0.01 -6.77
N GLY A 413 -5.27 1.03 -6.14
CA GLY A 413 -5.98 2.24 -5.71
C GLY A 413 -6.42 2.23 -4.24
N PHE A 414 -6.18 1.12 -3.52
CA PHE A 414 -6.66 0.96 -2.15
C PHE A 414 -6.00 1.94 -1.17
N ASN A 415 -4.69 2.16 -1.25
CA ASN A 415 -3.98 3.02 -0.29
C ASN A 415 -4.31 4.51 -0.45
N LEU A 416 -4.53 4.99 -1.68
CA LEU A 416 -5.03 6.35 -1.89
C LEU A 416 -6.47 6.50 -1.37
N GLN A 417 -7.34 5.51 -1.60
CA GLN A 417 -8.69 5.52 -1.03
C GLN A 417 -8.67 5.54 0.49
N ILE A 418 -7.80 4.76 1.15
CA ILE A 418 -7.62 4.81 2.61
C ILE A 418 -7.26 6.23 3.06
N ALA A 419 -6.33 6.88 2.37
CA ALA A 419 -5.94 8.26 2.66
C ALA A 419 -7.11 9.23 2.47
N PHE A 420 -7.88 9.11 1.39
CA PHE A 420 -9.05 9.95 1.12
C PHE A 420 -10.16 9.72 2.14
N SER A 421 -10.50 8.48 2.44
CA SER A 421 -11.57 8.15 3.37
C SER A 421 -11.25 8.61 4.80
N THR A 422 -10.04 8.33 5.29
CA THR A 422 -9.62 8.73 6.65
C THR A 422 -9.44 10.24 6.76
N GLY A 423 -8.90 10.89 5.72
CA GLY A 423 -8.78 12.35 5.66
C GLY A 423 -10.15 13.04 5.68
N THR A 424 -11.09 12.58 4.85
CA THR A 424 -12.45 13.12 4.80
C THR A 424 -13.18 12.95 6.13
N LEU A 425 -13.15 11.72 6.70
CA LEU A 425 -13.80 11.47 7.99
C LEU A 425 -13.21 12.35 9.10
N CYS A 426 -11.88 12.50 9.11
CA CYS A 426 -11.22 13.40 10.04
C CYS A 426 -11.71 14.83 9.87
N GLY A 427 -11.65 15.40 8.67
CA GLY A 427 -12.06 16.78 8.39
C GLY A 427 -13.54 17.08 8.69
N GLN A 428 -14.39 16.06 8.70
CA GLN A 428 -15.81 16.18 9.10
C GLN A 428 -16.03 16.18 10.61
N ASN A 429 -15.01 15.79 11.40
CA ASN A 429 -15.10 15.63 12.87
C ASN A 429 -14.11 16.53 13.65
N LEU A 430 -13.45 17.45 12.95
CA LEU A 430 -12.52 18.44 13.57
C LEU A 430 -13.24 19.58 14.26
#